data_7909477d4e0538ce9243a56a6cfd1a17
#
_entry.id   7909477d4e0538ce9243a56a6cfd1a17
#
_cell.length_a   1.000
_cell.length_b   1.000
_cell.length_c   1.000
_cell.angle_alpha   90.00
_cell.angle_beta   90.00
_cell.angle_gamma   90.00
#
_symmetry.space_group_name_H-M   'P 1'
#
loop_
_entity.id
_entity.type
_entity.pdbx_description
1 polymer ?
#
loop_
_entity_poly.entity_id
_entity_poly.type
_entity_poly.pdbx_seq_one_letter_code
_entity_poly.pdbx_strand_id
1 'polypeptide(L)'
;MDGDVLFVGKGSRLFAWCYSAGVGPAIASSIFYVLRTDRAKIDPQYLAVILNLQQSKSTFNQMSAGTSIFSIRKSELGAFKVPLLPIKEQLAIANLSKLHQQEMKLTNQLISQKQNLYTGIISKLIK
;
A
#
# COMPACT_ATOMS: atom_id res chain seq x y z
N MET A 1 -11.36 4.78 11.77
CA MET A 1 -12.67 4.79 11.09
C MET A 1 -12.54 4.18 9.70
N ASP A 2 -13.61 3.60 9.22
CA ASP A 2 -13.67 3.10 7.86
C ASP A 2 -13.30 4.19 6.86
N GLY A 3 -12.47 3.85 5.90
CA GLY A 3 -12.05 4.78 4.87
C GLY A 3 -10.88 5.68 5.23
N ASP A 4 -10.37 5.59 6.45
CA ASP A 4 -9.13 6.29 6.78
C ASP A 4 -7.96 5.57 6.09
N VAL A 5 -6.96 6.33 5.69
CA VAL A 5 -5.73 5.78 5.11
C VAL A 5 -4.68 5.73 6.20
N LEU A 6 -4.14 4.55 6.44
CA LEU A 6 -3.04 4.36 7.37
C LEU A 6 -1.73 4.39 6.60
N PHE A 7 -0.83 5.25 7.00
CA PHE A 7 0.45 5.45 6.32
C PHE A 7 1.60 5.13 7.27
N VAL A 8 2.47 4.21 6.84
CA VAL A 8 3.67 3.84 7.58
C VAL A 8 4.84 4.58 6.95
N GLY A 9 5.45 5.49 7.70
CA GLY A 9 6.54 6.31 7.19
C GLY A 9 7.79 6.23 8.03
N LYS A 10 8.03 5.09 8.70
CA LYS A 10 9.18 4.93 9.58
C LYS A 10 9.83 3.57 9.36
N GLY A 11 11.16 3.52 9.50
CA GLY A 11 11.93 2.31 9.27
C GLY A 11 12.23 2.11 7.79
N SER A 12 12.42 0.86 7.37
CA SER A 12 12.78 0.53 5.99
C SER A 12 11.56 0.36 5.07
N ARG A 13 10.35 0.51 5.59
CA ARG A 13 9.13 0.29 4.83
C ARG A 13 8.31 1.56 4.72
N LEU A 14 7.85 1.80 3.50
CA LEU A 14 6.87 2.84 3.20
C LEU A 14 5.68 2.16 2.55
N PHE A 15 4.51 2.24 3.16
CA PHE A 15 3.30 1.77 2.51
C PHE A 15 2.07 2.42 3.12
N ALA A 16 0.97 2.40 2.37
CA ALA A 16 -0.31 2.91 2.81
C ALA A 16 -1.39 1.89 2.49
N TRP A 17 -2.41 1.85 3.32
CA TRP A 17 -3.60 1.05 3.03
C TRP A 17 -4.83 1.74 3.57
N CYS A 18 -5.97 1.44 2.93
CA CYS A 18 -7.25 1.98 3.35
C CYS A 18 -7.83 1.08 4.44
N TYR A 19 -8.14 1.67 5.60
CA TYR A 19 -8.71 0.93 6.71
C TYR A 19 -10.14 0.50 6.41
N SER A 20 -10.46 -0.73 6.77
CA SER A 20 -11.80 -1.30 6.65
C SER A 20 -12.23 -1.87 7.99
N ALA A 21 -13.47 -1.65 8.38
CA ALA A 21 -14.02 -2.18 9.63
C ALA A 21 -13.96 -3.71 9.69
N GLY A 22 -13.98 -4.38 8.53
CA GLY A 22 -13.89 -5.84 8.48
C GLY A 22 -12.53 -6.40 8.88
N VAL A 23 -11.51 -5.56 8.97
CA VAL A 23 -10.16 -5.96 9.38
C VAL A 23 -9.99 -5.90 10.90
N GLY A 24 -10.98 -5.38 11.60
CA GLY A 24 -10.93 -5.17 13.04
C GLY A 24 -10.37 -3.80 13.40
N PRO A 25 -10.33 -3.47 14.70
CA PRO A 25 -9.80 -2.19 15.12
C PRO A 25 -8.31 -2.09 14.83
N ALA A 26 -7.91 -1.00 14.18
CA ALA A 26 -6.51 -0.70 13.94
C ALA A 26 -6.05 0.31 14.99
N ILE A 27 -4.93 0.01 15.63
CA ILE A 27 -4.32 0.89 16.61
C ILE A 27 -3.22 1.66 15.91
N ALA A 28 -3.39 2.99 15.81
CA ALA A 28 -2.36 3.85 15.26
C ALA A 28 -1.24 3.98 16.30
N SER A 29 -0.04 3.54 15.93
CA SER A 29 1.14 3.70 16.77
C SER A 29 1.95 4.89 16.27
N SER A 30 3.07 5.18 16.92
CA SER A 30 3.95 6.28 16.52
C SER A 30 4.53 6.11 15.12
N ILE A 31 4.47 4.91 14.54
CA ILE A 31 4.98 4.66 13.19
C ILE A 31 3.90 4.83 12.11
N PHE A 32 2.64 5.01 12.50
CA PHE A 32 1.54 5.20 11.57
C PHE A 32 1.02 6.63 11.62
N TYR A 33 0.64 7.12 10.45
CA TYR A 33 -0.18 8.32 10.32
C TYR A 33 -1.56 7.91 9.86
N VAL A 34 -2.59 8.47 10.47
CA VAL A 34 -3.98 8.25 10.06
C VAL A 34 -4.39 9.45 9.22
N LEU A 35 -4.72 9.18 7.96
CA LEU A 35 -5.09 10.22 7.01
C LEU A 35 -6.58 10.14 6.73
N ARG A 36 -7.30 11.21 7.08
CA ARG A 36 -8.72 11.34 6.75
C ARG A 36 -8.86 12.20 5.52
N THR A 37 -9.61 11.72 4.56
CA THR A 37 -9.80 12.42 3.30
C THR A 37 -11.12 13.18 3.29
N ASP A 38 -11.14 14.29 2.55
CA ASP A 38 -12.38 14.91 2.13
C ASP A 38 -12.90 14.11 0.93
N ARG A 39 -13.85 13.21 1.18
CA ARG A 39 -14.35 12.28 0.17
C ARG A 39 -15.03 12.97 -1.03
N ALA A 40 -15.38 14.23 -0.89
CA ALA A 40 -15.89 15.00 -2.02
C ALA A 40 -14.79 15.34 -3.02
N LYS A 41 -13.53 15.35 -2.58
CA LYS A 41 -12.38 15.73 -3.40
C LYS A 41 -11.46 14.57 -3.72
N ILE A 42 -11.27 13.65 -2.76
CA ILE A 42 -10.31 12.57 -2.93
C ILE A 42 -10.85 11.28 -2.30
N ASP A 43 -10.80 10.20 -3.07
CA ASP A 43 -11.17 8.87 -2.60
C ASP A 43 -10.03 8.27 -1.78
N PRO A 44 -10.32 7.68 -0.58
CA PRO A 44 -9.26 7.10 0.25
C PRO A 44 -8.52 5.95 -0.41
N GLN A 45 -9.20 5.11 -1.19
CA GLN A 45 -8.55 4.02 -1.93
C GLN A 45 -7.57 4.56 -2.96
N TYR A 46 -7.96 5.62 -3.68
CA TYR A 46 -7.09 6.29 -4.63
C TYR A 46 -5.86 6.87 -3.92
N LEU A 47 -6.05 7.52 -2.78
CA LEU A 47 -4.94 8.08 -2.01
C LEU A 47 -3.94 6.99 -1.62
N ALA A 48 -4.42 5.85 -1.16
CA ALA A 48 -3.55 4.72 -0.82
C ALA A 48 -2.76 4.24 -2.03
N VAL A 49 -3.39 4.17 -3.21
CA VAL A 49 -2.71 3.78 -4.45
C VAL A 49 -1.58 4.75 -4.77
N ILE A 50 -1.86 6.06 -4.72
CA ILE A 50 -0.86 7.08 -5.02
C ILE A 50 0.31 7.02 -4.05
N LEU A 51 0.03 6.87 -2.76
CA LEU A 51 1.09 6.81 -1.74
C LEU A 51 1.97 5.57 -1.90
N ASN A 52 1.43 4.49 -2.46
CA ASN A 52 2.18 3.25 -2.66
C ASN A 52 2.96 3.21 -3.99
N LEU A 53 2.81 4.19 -4.86
CA LEU A 53 3.57 4.25 -6.10
C LEU A 53 5.06 4.40 -5.83
N GLN A 54 5.88 3.79 -6.67
CA GLN A 54 7.34 3.89 -6.54
C GLN A 54 7.81 5.34 -6.61
N GLN A 55 7.17 6.15 -7.44
CA GLN A 55 7.47 7.58 -7.55
C GLN A 55 7.25 8.30 -6.22
N SER A 56 6.15 8.00 -5.55
CA SER A 56 5.84 8.59 -4.24
C SER A 56 6.85 8.15 -3.19
N LYS A 57 7.19 6.87 -3.17
CA LYS A 57 8.19 6.34 -2.25
C LYS A 57 9.56 6.98 -2.47
N SER A 58 9.93 7.22 -3.72
CA SER A 58 11.17 7.93 -4.05
C SER A 58 11.16 9.35 -3.52
N THR A 59 10.04 10.04 -3.64
CA THR A 59 9.89 11.41 -3.11
C THR A 59 10.07 11.42 -1.60
N PHE A 60 9.44 10.49 -0.89
CA PHE A 60 9.57 10.40 0.57
C PHE A 60 11.00 10.05 0.98
N ASN A 61 11.67 9.18 0.22
CA ASN A 61 13.08 8.84 0.47
C ASN A 61 13.98 10.07 0.35
N GLN A 62 13.73 10.93 -0.62
CA GLN A 62 14.49 12.17 -0.79
C GLN A 62 14.26 13.13 0.38
N MET A 63 13.02 13.22 0.87
CA MET A 63 12.70 14.05 2.03
C MET A 63 13.43 13.59 3.29
N SER A 64 13.70 12.28 3.40
CA SER A 64 14.38 11.70 4.55
C SER A 64 15.89 11.58 4.34
N ALA A 65 16.43 12.09 3.25
CA ALA A 65 17.85 11.99 2.93
C ALA A 65 18.70 12.66 4.04
N GLY A 66 19.78 11.98 4.41
CA GLY A 66 20.68 12.47 5.44
C GLY A 66 20.38 11.97 6.84
N THR A 67 19.30 11.23 7.04
CA THR A 67 19.00 10.60 8.32
C THR A 67 19.44 9.13 8.30
N SER A 68 19.99 8.66 9.41
CA SER A 68 20.41 7.26 9.54
C SER A 68 19.21 6.31 9.70
N ILE A 69 18.10 6.82 10.21
CA ILE A 69 16.85 6.08 10.37
C ILE A 69 15.81 6.73 9.48
N PHE A 70 15.25 5.93 8.56
CA PHE A 70 14.20 6.42 7.69
C PHE A 70 12.96 6.80 8.51
N SER A 71 12.52 8.04 8.38
CA SER A 71 11.34 8.53 9.08
C SER A 71 10.74 9.71 8.32
N ILE A 72 9.44 9.66 8.03
CA ILE A 72 8.71 10.73 7.41
C ILE A 72 8.04 11.56 8.50
N ARG A 73 8.35 12.85 8.55
CA ARG A 73 7.74 13.77 9.50
C ARG A 73 6.34 14.15 9.02
N LYS A 74 5.49 14.53 9.97
CA LYS A 74 4.13 14.97 9.66
C LYS A 74 4.13 16.14 8.67
N SER A 75 5.05 17.08 8.82
CA SER A 75 5.17 18.23 7.91
C SER A 75 5.58 17.81 6.50
N GLU A 76 6.45 16.81 6.39
CA GLU A 76 6.88 16.28 5.10
C GLU A 76 5.73 15.55 4.40
N LEU A 77 4.99 14.76 5.15
CA LEU A 77 3.81 14.08 4.60
C LEU A 77 2.76 15.10 4.16
N GLY A 78 2.55 16.15 4.95
CA GLY A 78 1.61 17.21 4.61
C GLY A 78 2.01 18.01 3.37
N ALA A 79 3.31 18.08 3.08
CA ALA A 79 3.84 18.77 1.90
C ALA A 79 3.74 17.92 0.62
N PHE A 80 3.46 16.62 0.75
CA PHE A 80 3.36 15.73 -0.40
C PHE A 80 2.13 16.10 -1.25
N LYS A 81 2.37 16.28 -2.54
CA LYS A 81 1.31 16.68 -3.48
C LYS A 81 0.71 15.45 -4.15
N VAL A 82 -0.61 15.36 -4.11
CA VAL A 82 -1.37 14.28 -4.74
C VAL A 82 -2.08 14.83 -5.96
N PRO A 83 -1.96 14.18 -7.14
CA PRO A 83 -2.71 14.62 -8.32
C PRO A 83 -4.21 14.53 -8.04
N LEU A 84 -4.91 15.66 -8.18
CA LEU A 84 -6.34 15.74 -7.90
C LEU A 84 -7.12 15.56 -9.19
N LEU A 85 -7.38 14.31 -9.54
CA LEU A 85 -8.17 13.95 -10.71
C LEU A 85 -9.67 14.02 -10.38
N PRO A 86 -10.55 14.08 -11.39
CA PRO A 86 -11.98 13.91 -11.14
C PRO A 86 -12.26 12.61 -10.39
N ILE A 87 -13.26 12.62 -9.51
CA ILE A 87 -13.58 11.45 -8.66
C ILE A 87 -13.79 10.19 -9.50
N LYS A 88 -14.44 10.31 -10.64
CA LYS A 88 -14.68 9.18 -11.54
C LYS A 88 -13.38 8.51 -11.95
N GLU A 89 -12.36 9.30 -12.28
CA GLU A 89 -11.04 8.78 -12.66
C GLU A 89 -10.31 8.19 -11.46
N GLN A 90 -10.44 8.80 -10.29
CA GLN A 90 -9.86 8.26 -9.06
C GLN A 90 -10.43 6.87 -8.75
N LEU A 91 -11.73 6.70 -8.89
CA LEU A 91 -12.39 5.41 -8.65
C LEU A 91 -11.94 4.36 -9.68
N ALA A 92 -11.75 4.76 -10.93
CA ALA A 92 -11.25 3.84 -11.96
C ALA A 92 -9.84 3.36 -11.63
N ILE A 93 -8.97 4.25 -11.16
CA ILE A 93 -7.60 3.89 -10.76
C ILE A 93 -7.63 2.98 -9.53
N ALA A 94 -8.47 3.28 -8.54
CA ALA A 94 -8.61 2.44 -7.36
C ALA A 94 -9.09 1.02 -7.73
N ASN A 95 -10.04 0.90 -8.64
CA ASN A 95 -10.52 -0.40 -9.12
C ASN A 95 -9.45 -1.17 -9.88
N LEU A 96 -8.69 -0.49 -10.72
CA LEU A 96 -7.58 -1.12 -11.44
C LEU A 96 -6.55 -1.68 -10.47
N SER A 97 -6.20 -0.92 -9.46
CA SER A 97 -5.26 -1.36 -8.42
C SER A 97 -5.78 -2.59 -7.68
N LYS A 98 -7.07 -2.58 -7.33
CA LYS A 98 -7.70 -3.71 -6.64
C LYS A 98 -7.64 -4.98 -7.48
N LEU A 99 -7.98 -4.86 -8.76
CA LEU A 99 -7.92 -6.00 -9.70
C LEU A 99 -6.50 -6.51 -9.87
N HIS A 100 -5.54 -5.61 -9.96
CA HIS A 100 -4.12 -5.96 -10.06
C HIS A 100 -3.67 -6.74 -8.83
N GLN A 101 -4.03 -6.29 -7.63
CA GLN A 101 -3.68 -6.97 -6.39
C GLN A 101 -4.29 -8.37 -6.32
N GLN A 102 -5.54 -8.52 -6.76
CA GLN A 102 -6.19 -9.84 -6.81
C GLN A 102 -5.48 -10.76 -7.79
N GLU A 103 -5.12 -10.26 -8.96
CA GLU A 103 -4.38 -11.03 -9.96
C GLU A 103 -3.02 -11.47 -9.44
N MET A 104 -2.29 -10.57 -8.78
CA MET A 104 -0.99 -10.91 -8.19
C MET A 104 -1.12 -11.98 -7.12
N LYS A 105 -2.15 -11.89 -6.29
CA LYS A 105 -2.42 -12.90 -5.27
C LYS A 105 -2.65 -14.28 -5.89
N LEU A 106 -3.50 -14.34 -6.92
CA LEU A 106 -3.79 -15.60 -7.62
C LEU A 106 -2.56 -16.15 -8.33
N THR A 107 -1.79 -15.29 -8.96
CA THR A 107 -0.54 -15.68 -9.63
C THR A 107 0.46 -16.26 -8.63
N ASN A 108 0.62 -15.64 -7.48
CA ASN A 108 1.51 -16.14 -6.43
C ASN A 108 1.03 -17.49 -5.89
N GLN A 109 -0.27 -17.69 -5.74
CA GLN A 109 -0.83 -18.98 -5.35
C GLN A 109 -0.53 -20.05 -6.38
N LEU A 110 -0.65 -19.72 -7.67
CA LEU A 110 -0.34 -20.65 -8.76
C LEU A 110 1.14 -21.03 -8.74
N ILE A 111 2.02 -20.07 -8.54
CA ILE A 111 3.46 -20.32 -8.44
C ILE A 111 3.75 -21.30 -7.29
N SER A 112 3.14 -21.07 -6.12
CA SER A 112 3.30 -21.95 -4.97
C SER A 112 2.81 -23.35 -5.25
N GLN A 113 1.66 -23.51 -5.91
CA GLN A 113 1.12 -24.81 -6.25
C GLN A 113 2.01 -25.55 -7.25
N LYS A 114 2.55 -24.83 -8.23
CA LYS A 114 3.48 -25.43 -9.20
C LYS A 114 4.75 -25.91 -8.51
N GLN A 115 5.28 -25.13 -7.58
CA GLN A 115 6.46 -25.49 -6.81
C GLN A 115 6.22 -26.73 -5.96
N ASN A 116 5.07 -26.79 -5.30
CA ASN A 116 4.68 -27.94 -4.47
C ASN A 116 4.51 -29.20 -5.31
N LEU A 117 3.90 -29.07 -6.49
CA LEU A 117 3.73 -30.20 -7.40
C LEU A 117 5.08 -30.73 -7.87
N TYR A 118 5.96 -29.83 -8.29
CA TYR A 118 7.33 -30.21 -8.72
C TYR A 118 8.07 -30.95 -7.61
N THR A 119 8.08 -30.39 -6.41
CA THR A 119 8.76 -30.97 -5.25
C THR A 119 8.17 -32.35 -4.90
N GLY A 120 6.84 -32.49 -4.97
CA GLY A 120 6.15 -33.75 -4.70
C GLY A 120 6.51 -34.83 -5.69
N ILE A 121 6.60 -34.48 -6.98
CA ILE A 121 6.99 -35.42 -8.04
C ILE A 121 8.42 -35.89 -7.83
N ILE A 122 9.35 -34.96 -7.60
CA ILE A 122 10.76 -35.30 -7.38
C ILE A 122 10.90 -36.21 -6.15
N SER A 123 10.19 -35.91 -5.07
CA SER A 123 10.25 -36.69 -3.84
C SER A 123 9.79 -38.15 -4.07
N LYS A 124 8.81 -38.36 -4.93
CA LYS A 124 8.35 -39.71 -5.29
C LYS A 124 9.38 -40.45 -6.14
N LEU A 125 10.07 -39.75 -7.04
CA LEU A 125 11.02 -40.38 -7.96
C LEU A 125 12.29 -40.84 -7.30
N ILE A 126 12.69 -40.20 -6.20
CA ILE A 126 13.96 -40.50 -5.52
C ILE A 126 13.80 -41.46 -4.35
N LYS A 127 12.62 -41.96 -4.08
CA LYS A 127 12.40 -42.97 -3.03
C LYS A 127 12.93 -44.34 -3.44
#